data_9c9b65e6cac3a5cfedf8506de9104039
#
_entry.id   9c9b65e6cac3a5cfedf8506de9104039
#
_cell.length_a   1.000
_cell.length_b   1.000
_cell.length_c   1.000
_cell.angle_alpha   90.00
_cell.angle_beta   90.00
_cell.angle_gamma   90.00
#
_symmetry.space_group_name_H-M   'P 1'
#
loop_
_entity.id
_entity.type
_entity.pdbx_description
1 polymer ?
#
loop_
_entity_poly.entity_id
_entity_poly.type
_entity_poly.pdbx_seq_one_letter_code
_entity_poly.pdbx_strand_id
1 'polypeptide(L)'
;MSPDANAGPSTLVAEDVVTGYDDQEVLHGISFENREGVTSIFGPNGSGKSTFLKAVNGVVPVWSGRVRYGDVDLTGRPPEETVTNGIATLPQGGGVFDSLSVEENLRVGAFTVGDGETVERRVEEVLDAFPVLEDKMGDKARNLSGGQQMMVSLGRAMMSGADTYLLDEPSAGLAPQLVDDAFDLVTTLVDRGARVVLVEQNVSAALRITDYVYIFAEGEVQFHGEPTDLADEDELMNLYLGL
;
A
#
# COMPACT_ATOMS: atom_id res chain seq x y z
N MET A 1 -1.83 11.60 -23.29
CA MET A 1 -3.11 12.19 -22.84
C MET A 1 -2.98 12.25 -21.34
N SER A 2 -2.94 13.44 -20.75
CA SER A 2 -2.95 13.56 -19.28
C SER A 2 -4.31 13.06 -18.77
N PRO A 3 -4.39 12.24 -17.70
CA PRO A 3 -5.67 11.89 -17.11
C PRO A 3 -6.39 13.16 -16.67
N ASP A 4 -7.72 13.17 -16.83
CA ASP A 4 -8.58 14.28 -16.41
C ASP A 4 -8.36 14.56 -14.92
N ALA A 5 -7.92 15.74 -14.57
CA ALA A 5 -7.65 16.20 -13.21
C ALA A 5 -8.91 16.28 -12.30
N ASN A 6 -10.02 15.66 -12.71
CA ASN A 6 -11.30 15.68 -12.01
C ASN A 6 -11.94 14.28 -11.88
N ALA A 7 -11.25 13.21 -12.25
CA ALA A 7 -11.68 11.84 -11.93
C ALA A 7 -11.11 11.47 -10.56
N GLY A 8 -11.95 10.97 -9.66
CA GLY A 8 -11.47 10.38 -8.39
C GLY A 8 -10.54 9.17 -8.64
N PRO A 9 -9.87 8.66 -7.60
CA PRO A 9 -8.93 7.55 -7.73
C PRO A 9 -9.55 6.36 -8.46
N SER A 10 -8.78 5.75 -9.37
CA SER A 10 -9.23 4.57 -10.09
C SER A 10 -9.36 3.36 -9.16
N THR A 11 -10.27 2.45 -9.48
CA THR A 11 -10.47 1.23 -8.70
C THR A 11 -9.49 0.16 -9.16
N LEU A 12 -8.76 -0.44 -8.21
CA LEU A 12 -7.96 -1.64 -8.42
C LEU A 12 -8.86 -2.87 -8.31
N VAL A 13 -8.91 -3.68 -9.35
CA VAL A 13 -9.71 -4.92 -9.42
C VAL A 13 -8.81 -6.07 -9.82
N ALA A 14 -8.86 -7.16 -9.05
CA ALA A 14 -8.32 -8.46 -9.41
C ALA A 14 -9.48 -9.44 -9.61
N GLU A 15 -9.44 -10.21 -10.70
CA GLU A 15 -10.47 -11.17 -11.08
C GLU A 15 -9.82 -12.56 -11.20
N ASP A 16 -10.16 -13.49 -10.31
CA ASP A 16 -9.74 -14.89 -10.29
C ASP A 16 -8.22 -15.08 -10.46
N VAL A 17 -7.43 -14.25 -9.77
CA VAL A 17 -5.97 -14.24 -9.90
C VAL A 17 -5.36 -15.50 -9.31
N VAL A 18 -4.67 -16.27 -10.16
CA VAL A 18 -3.84 -17.41 -9.79
C VAL A 18 -2.38 -17.05 -10.05
N THR A 19 -1.52 -17.27 -9.09
CA THR A 19 -0.08 -17.04 -9.21
C THR A 19 0.71 -17.79 -8.12
N GLY A 20 2.04 -17.80 -8.27
CA GLY A 20 2.95 -18.43 -7.33
C GLY A 20 4.41 -18.22 -7.71
N TYR A 21 5.26 -19.10 -7.22
CA TYR A 21 6.69 -19.07 -7.45
C TYR A 21 7.14 -20.41 -8.05
N ASP A 22 7.97 -20.34 -9.07
CA ASP A 22 8.38 -21.52 -9.83
C ASP A 22 7.14 -22.31 -10.32
N ASP A 23 6.96 -23.55 -9.89
CA ASP A 23 5.78 -24.39 -10.20
C ASP A 23 4.81 -24.52 -9.03
N GLN A 24 5.01 -23.73 -7.95
CA GLN A 24 4.20 -23.80 -6.74
C GLN A 24 3.16 -22.68 -6.72
N GLU A 25 1.90 -23.03 -6.83
CA GLU A 25 0.78 -22.11 -6.70
C GLU A 25 0.63 -21.61 -5.26
N VAL A 26 0.40 -20.30 -5.09
CA VAL A 26 0.24 -19.62 -3.80
C VAL A 26 -1.11 -18.94 -3.70
N LEU A 27 -1.62 -18.39 -4.81
CA LEU A 27 -2.96 -17.80 -4.88
C LEU A 27 -3.84 -18.64 -5.80
N HIS A 28 -5.03 -18.99 -5.31
CA HIS A 28 -5.94 -19.94 -5.91
C HIS A 28 -7.23 -19.29 -6.42
N GLY A 29 -7.13 -18.21 -7.22
CA GLY A 29 -8.29 -17.52 -7.77
C GLY A 29 -8.77 -16.36 -6.89
N ILE A 30 -7.84 -15.49 -6.48
CA ILE A 30 -8.18 -14.29 -5.71
C ILE A 30 -8.99 -13.31 -6.54
N SER A 31 -10.19 -12.98 -6.05
CA SER A 31 -10.98 -11.85 -6.52
C SER A 31 -11.01 -10.76 -5.45
N PHE A 32 -10.66 -9.53 -5.85
CA PHE A 32 -10.44 -8.40 -4.97
C PHE A 32 -10.82 -7.09 -5.65
N GLU A 33 -11.36 -6.17 -4.88
CA GLU A 33 -11.64 -4.79 -5.31
C GLU A 33 -11.33 -3.84 -4.16
N ASN A 34 -10.48 -2.82 -4.37
CA ASN A 34 -10.27 -1.80 -3.36
C ASN A 34 -11.48 -0.85 -3.32
N ARG A 35 -11.85 -0.42 -2.11
CA ARG A 35 -12.91 0.56 -1.88
C ARG A 35 -12.31 1.95 -1.67
N GLU A 36 -13.17 2.95 -1.51
CA GLU A 36 -12.76 4.26 -1.00
C GLU A 36 -12.19 4.11 0.42
N GLY A 37 -11.25 4.97 0.79
CA GLY A 37 -10.57 4.87 2.07
C GLY A 37 -9.57 3.72 2.15
N VAL A 38 -9.61 2.97 3.25
CA VAL A 38 -8.68 1.87 3.56
C VAL A 38 -9.35 0.52 3.36
N THR A 39 -8.86 -0.26 2.38
CA THR A 39 -9.19 -1.67 2.21
C THR A 39 -8.09 -2.52 2.82
N SER A 40 -8.36 -3.22 3.91
CA SER A 40 -7.37 -4.05 4.59
C SER A 40 -7.44 -5.51 4.18
N ILE A 41 -6.27 -6.14 4.06
CA ILE A 41 -6.11 -7.57 3.81
C ILE A 41 -5.47 -8.18 5.05
N PHE A 42 -6.21 -9.01 5.77
CA PHE A 42 -5.77 -9.74 6.94
C PHE A 42 -5.59 -11.23 6.64
N GLY A 43 -4.97 -11.94 7.55
CA GLY A 43 -4.80 -13.40 7.49
C GLY A 43 -3.45 -13.86 8.02
N PRO A 44 -3.27 -15.16 8.28
CA PRO A 44 -2.05 -15.72 8.83
C PRO A 44 -0.85 -15.54 7.90
N ASN A 45 0.35 -15.77 8.47
CA ASN A 45 1.58 -15.79 7.68
C ASN A 45 1.52 -16.91 6.64
N GLY A 46 1.92 -16.60 5.41
CA GLY A 46 1.87 -17.56 4.30
C GLY A 46 0.50 -17.65 3.61
N SER A 47 -0.50 -16.84 3.99
CA SER A 47 -1.83 -16.86 3.34
C SER A 47 -1.86 -16.25 1.93
N GLY A 48 -0.74 -15.68 1.45
CA GLY A 48 -0.66 -15.12 0.10
C GLY A 48 -0.73 -13.60 0.00
N LYS A 49 -0.92 -12.84 1.11
CA LYS A 49 -1.11 -11.37 1.09
C LYS A 49 -0.02 -10.62 0.33
N SER A 50 1.25 -10.80 0.72
CA SER A 50 2.38 -10.14 0.04
C SER A 50 2.58 -10.66 -1.40
N THR A 51 2.20 -11.92 -1.67
CA THR A 51 2.21 -12.47 -3.04
C THR A 51 1.16 -11.78 -3.89
N PHE A 52 -0.02 -11.50 -3.34
CA PHE A 52 -1.06 -10.72 -4.01
C PHE A 52 -0.58 -9.31 -4.37
N LEU A 53 0.01 -8.57 -3.42
CA LEU A 53 0.57 -7.24 -3.71
C LEU A 53 1.67 -7.30 -4.79
N LYS A 54 2.53 -8.33 -4.75
CA LYS A 54 3.57 -8.53 -5.77
C LYS A 54 2.99 -8.87 -7.15
N ALA A 55 1.88 -9.62 -7.22
CA ALA A 55 1.18 -9.91 -8.47
C ALA A 55 0.54 -8.66 -9.07
N VAL A 56 -0.12 -7.84 -8.24
CA VAL A 56 -0.68 -6.54 -8.63
C VAL A 56 0.42 -5.61 -9.18
N ASN A 57 1.59 -5.61 -8.54
CA ASN A 57 2.73 -4.79 -8.95
C ASN A 57 3.53 -5.36 -10.12
N GLY A 58 3.15 -6.49 -10.69
CA GLY A 58 3.88 -7.13 -11.78
C GLY A 58 5.26 -7.69 -11.40
N VAL A 59 5.55 -7.84 -10.09
CA VAL A 59 6.78 -8.46 -9.58
C VAL A 59 6.73 -9.99 -9.70
N VAL A 60 5.54 -10.56 -9.52
CA VAL A 60 5.25 -11.99 -9.69
C VAL A 60 4.27 -12.13 -10.86
N PRO A 61 4.52 -13.02 -11.83
CA PRO A 61 3.65 -13.17 -13.00
C PRO A 61 2.30 -13.73 -12.62
N VAL A 62 1.22 -13.15 -13.14
CA VAL A 62 -0.14 -13.72 -13.04
C VAL A 62 -0.24 -14.88 -14.01
N TRP A 63 -0.56 -16.08 -13.52
CA TRP A 63 -0.68 -17.30 -14.34
C TRP A 63 -2.06 -17.41 -14.98
N SER A 64 -3.10 -17.02 -14.25
CA SER A 64 -4.46 -16.87 -14.80
C SER A 64 -5.21 -15.79 -14.04
N GLY A 65 -6.35 -15.37 -14.58
CA GLY A 65 -7.11 -14.24 -14.05
C GLY A 65 -6.64 -12.92 -14.61
N ARG A 66 -7.03 -11.82 -13.97
CA ARG A 66 -6.78 -10.49 -14.50
C ARG A 66 -6.59 -9.47 -13.37
N VAL A 67 -5.73 -8.47 -13.59
CA VAL A 67 -5.55 -7.29 -12.72
C VAL A 67 -5.83 -6.04 -13.55
N ARG A 68 -6.75 -5.19 -13.09
CA ARG A 68 -7.09 -3.92 -13.74
C ARG A 68 -7.03 -2.76 -12.77
N TYR A 69 -6.71 -1.59 -13.29
CA TYR A 69 -6.78 -0.33 -12.56
C TYR A 69 -7.58 0.68 -13.40
N GLY A 70 -8.79 0.98 -12.98
CA GLY A 70 -9.77 1.64 -13.83
C GLY A 70 -9.97 0.87 -15.12
N ASP A 71 -9.75 1.55 -16.25
CA ASP A 71 -9.87 0.95 -17.58
C ASP A 71 -8.57 0.28 -18.09
N VAL A 72 -7.47 0.37 -17.31
CA VAL A 72 -6.17 -0.16 -17.71
C VAL A 72 -5.99 -1.60 -17.26
N ASP A 73 -5.66 -2.50 -18.18
CA ASP A 73 -5.27 -3.88 -17.88
C ASP A 73 -3.77 -3.88 -17.48
N LEU A 74 -3.50 -4.19 -16.21
CA LEU A 74 -2.17 -4.29 -15.62
C LEU A 74 -1.66 -5.74 -15.57
N THR A 75 -2.42 -6.72 -16.05
CA THR A 75 -2.06 -8.14 -15.99
C THR A 75 -0.71 -8.39 -16.65
N GLY A 76 0.28 -8.83 -15.88
CA GLY A 76 1.63 -9.11 -16.39
C GLY A 76 2.41 -7.89 -16.86
N ARG A 77 1.95 -6.67 -16.59
CA ARG A 77 2.71 -5.45 -16.85
C ARG A 77 3.85 -5.31 -15.86
N PRO A 78 4.98 -4.73 -16.29
CA PRO A 78 6.12 -4.51 -15.40
C PRO A 78 5.80 -3.45 -14.32
N PRO A 79 6.53 -3.46 -13.18
CA PRO A 79 6.25 -2.58 -12.04
C PRO A 79 6.21 -1.08 -12.36
N GLU A 80 7.03 -0.62 -13.31
CA GLU A 80 7.04 0.77 -13.74
C GLU A 80 5.73 1.22 -14.39
N GLU A 81 5.00 0.31 -15.04
CA GLU A 81 3.68 0.62 -15.60
C GLU A 81 2.63 0.75 -14.49
N THR A 82 2.74 -0.03 -13.41
CA THR A 82 1.87 0.09 -12.24
C THR A 82 2.00 1.47 -11.60
N VAL A 83 3.25 1.94 -11.41
CA VAL A 83 3.53 3.27 -10.86
C VAL A 83 3.03 4.38 -11.77
N THR A 84 3.29 4.30 -13.09
CA THR A 84 2.88 5.33 -14.05
C THR A 84 1.36 5.42 -14.23
N ASN A 85 0.63 4.37 -13.87
CA ASN A 85 -0.84 4.37 -13.85
C ASN A 85 -1.45 4.82 -12.52
N GLY A 86 -0.66 5.21 -11.52
CA GLY A 86 -1.16 5.81 -10.30
C GLY A 86 -1.21 4.88 -9.07
N ILE A 87 -0.48 3.77 -9.08
CA ILE A 87 -0.36 2.88 -7.93
C ILE A 87 1.06 2.97 -7.36
N ALA A 88 1.21 3.38 -6.11
CA ALA A 88 2.49 3.34 -5.40
C ALA A 88 2.51 2.23 -4.35
N THR A 89 3.68 1.64 -4.13
CA THR A 89 3.85 0.55 -3.16
C THR A 89 4.87 0.90 -2.10
N LEU A 90 4.49 0.68 -0.85
CA LEU A 90 5.38 0.67 0.29
C LEU A 90 5.63 -0.79 0.69
N PRO A 91 6.82 -1.35 0.41
CA PRO A 91 7.13 -2.72 0.79
C PRO A 91 7.37 -2.83 2.29
N GLN A 92 7.26 -4.04 2.82
CA GLN A 92 7.61 -4.35 4.20
C GLN A 92 9.02 -3.83 4.55
N GLY A 93 9.16 -3.22 5.74
CA GLY A 93 10.42 -2.61 6.19
C GLY A 93 10.66 -1.19 5.69
N GLY A 94 9.64 -0.54 5.12
CA GLY A 94 9.59 0.90 4.84
C GLY A 94 10.43 1.38 3.64
N GLY A 95 11.49 0.67 3.29
CA GLY A 95 12.27 0.90 2.07
C GLY A 95 12.98 2.27 1.96
N VAL A 96 13.32 2.97 3.05
CA VAL A 96 14.16 4.17 3.00
C VAL A 96 15.57 3.82 2.56
N PHE A 97 16.19 4.75 1.84
CA PHE A 97 17.62 4.66 1.52
C PHE A 97 18.42 5.31 2.64
N ASP A 98 18.93 4.50 3.57
CA ASP A 98 19.60 4.92 4.81
C ASP A 98 20.75 5.93 4.62
N SER A 99 21.49 5.80 3.52
CA SER A 99 22.63 6.64 3.18
C SER A 99 22.26 7.96 2.52
N LEU A 100 21.03 8.09 2.04
CA LEU A 100 20.51 9.30 1.41
C LEU A 100 19.91 10.24 2.47
N SER A 101 19.85 11.54 2.17
CA SER A 101 19.10 12.51 2.97
C SER A 101 17.60 12.32 2.79
N VAL A 102 16.78 12.95 3.62
CA VAL A 102 15.32 13.00 3.44
C VAL A 102 14.99 13.54 2.05
N GLU A 103 15.54 14.68 1.66
CA GLU A 103 15.34 15.28 0.34
C GLU A 103 15.71 14.31 -0.79
N GLU A 104 16.89 13.68 -0.70
CA GLU A 104 17.35 12.71 -1.69
C GLU A 104 16.40 11.50 -1.77
N ASN A 105 15.90 11.00 -0.62
CA ASN A 105 14.89 9.92 -0.59
C ASN A 105 13.60 10.33 -1.31
N LEU A 106 13.07 11.52 -1.01
CA LEU A 106 11.85 12.01 -1.66
C LEU A 106 12.06 12.13 -3.18
N ARG A 107 13.14 12.76 -3.62
CA ARG A 107 13.44 12.94 -5.06
C ARG A 107 13.59 11.63 -5.83
N VAL A 108 14.08 10.56 -5.19
CA VAL A 108 14.09 9.22 -5.79
C VAL A 108 12.66 8.74 -6.11
N GLY A 109 11.66 9.08 -5.28
CA GLY A 109 10.26 8.75 -5.54
C GLY A 109 9.67 9.42 -6.79
N ALA A 110 10.25 10.51 -7.24
CA ALA A 110 9.83 11.26 -8.42
C ALA A 110 10.42 10.75 -9.74
N PHE A 111 11.02 9.56 -9.81
CA PHE A 111 11.73 9.05 -10.99
C PHE A 111 10.85 8.95 -12.26
N THR A 112 9.53 8.86 -12.10
CA THR A 112 8.55 8.87 -13.20
C THR A 112 8.11 10.28 -13.61
N VAL A 113 8.50 11.31 -12.85
CA VAL A 113 8.08 12.69 -13.08
C VAL A 113 9.04 13.39 -14.04
N GLY A 114 8.54 13.88 -15.16
CA GLY A 114 9.36 14.39 -16.26
C GLY A 114 9.85 15.83 -16.11
N ASP A 115 9.30 16.64 -15.19
CA ASP A 115 9.63 18.05 -15.05
C ASP A 115 9.91 18.46 -13.60
N GLY A 116 10.84 19.41 -13.44
CA GLY A 116 11.31 19.88 -12.14
C GLY A 116 10.25 20.67 -11.36
N GLU A 117 9.35 21.40 -12.03
CA GLU A 117 8.31 22.19 -11.37
C GLU A 117 7.31 21.27 -10.65
N THR A 118 6.92 20.18 -11.30
CA THR A 118 6.06 19.17 -10.69
C THR A 118 6.77 18.47 -9.51
N VAL A 119 8.07 18.19 -9.61
CA VAL A 119 8.85 17.61 -8.51
C VAL A 119 8.84 18.52 -7.28
N GLU A 120 9.12 19.82 -7.44
CA GLU A 120 9.11 20.77 -6.31
C GLU A 120 7.72 20.88 -5.69
N ARG A 121 6.66 20.99 -6.49
CA ARG A 121 5.29 21.02 -5.98
C ARG A 121 4.97 19.76 -5.15
N ARG A 122 5.40 18.57 -5.59
CA ARG A 122 5.19 17.33 -4.83
C ARG A 122 6.00 17.27 -3.54
N VAL A 123 7.21 17.85 -3.52
CA VAL A 123 7.95 18.01 -2.26
C VAL A 123 7.14 18.88 -1.29
N GLU A 124 6.57 19.99 -1.74
CA GLU A 124 5.70 20.84 -0.91
C GLU A 124 4.48 20.05 -0.40
N GLU A 125 3.80 19.26 -1.25
CA GLU A 125 2.67 18.41 -0.87
C GLU A 125 3.07 17.36 0.20
N VAL A 126 4.27 16.80 0.14
CA VAL A 126 4.81 15.89 1.15
C VAL A 126 5.09 16.61 2.47
N LEU A 127 5.67 17.82 2.41
CA LEU A 127 5.95 18.62 3.61
C LEU A 127 4.65 19.12 4.27
N ASP A 128 3.63 19.42 3.48
CA ASP A 128 2.29 19.73 4.00
C ASP A 128 1.63 18.51 4.70
N ALA A 129 1.89 17.29 4.20
CA ALA A 129 1.40 16.06 4.81
C ALA A 129 2.21 15.70 6.07
N PHE A 130 3.52 15.92 6.03
CA PHE A 130 4.46 15.53 7.08
C PHE A 130 5.39 16.69 7.46
N PRO A 131 4.89 17.75 8.15
CA PRO A 131 5.65 18.97 8.43
C PRO A 131 6.95 18.74 9.20
N VAL A 132 7.01 17.68 10.02
CA VAL A 132 8.20 17.28 10.79
C VAL A 132 9.42 17.04 9.87
N LEU A 133 9.21 16.70 8.61
CA LEU A 133 10.30 16.47 7.65
C LEU A 133 10.98 17.74 7.16
N GLU A 134 10.34 18.91 7.26
CA GLU A 134 10.88 20.18 6.79
C GLU A 134 12.24 20.49 7.43
N ASP A 135 12.33 20.42 8.75
CA ASP A 135 13.58 20.64 9.51
C ASP A 135 14.58 19.50 9.34
N LYS A 136 14.19 18.40 8.68
CA LYS A 136 14.98 17.17 8.51
C LYS A 136 15.48 16.92 7.08
N MET A 137 15.15 17.78 6.15
CA MET A 137 15.45 17.58 4.71
C MET A 137 16.92 17.22 4.44
N GLY A 138 17.87 17.82 5.19
CA GLY A 138 19.31 17.54 5.07
C GLY A 138 19.78 16.33 5.89
N ASP A 139 18.98 15.79 6.81
CA ASP A 139 19.37 14.68 7.67
C ASP A 139 19.42 13.37 6.88
N LYS A 140 20.39 12.48 7.20
CA LYS A 140 20.42 11.14 6.61
C LYS A 140 19.30 10.27 7.19
N ALA A 141 18.60 9.50 6.35
CA ALA A 141 17.45 8.71 6.74
C ALA A 141 17.75 7.74 7.91
N ARG A 142 18.95 7.17 7.97
CA ARG A 142 19.40 6.30 9.09
C ARG A 142 19.41 6.98 10.46
N ASN A 143 19.43 8.31 10.52
CA ASN A 143 19.48 9.09 11.78
C ASN A 143 18.08 9.45 12.29
N LEU A 144 17.04 9.13 11.53
CA LEU A 144 15.64 9.39 11.86
C LEU A 144 15.07 8.32 12.79
N SER A 145 14.04 8.68 13.56
CA SER A 145 13.22 7.69 14.27
C SER A 145 12.44 6.80 13.30
N GLY A 146 11.96 5.63 13.76
CA GLY A 146 11.16 4.72 12.92
C GLY A 146 9.93 5.40 12.32
N GLY A 147 9.20 6.21 13.11
CA GLY A 147 8.06 6.99 12.60
C GLY A 147 8.46 8.02 11.54
N GLN A 148 9.60 8.72 11.74
CA GLN A 148 10.11 9.64 10.74
C GLN A 148 10.58 8.92 9.45
N GLN A 149 11.19 7.74 9.59
CA GLN A 149 11.53 6.92 8.43
C GLN A 149 10.27 6.46 7.66
N MET A 150 9.20 6.15 8.38
CA MET A 150 7.92 5.86 7.74
C MET A 150 7.33 7.07 7.01
N MET A 151 7.39 8.28 7.59
CA MET A 151 7.00 9.52 6.91
C MET A 151 7.79 9.72 5.61
N VAL A 152 9.11 9.47 5.64
CA VAL A 152 9.96 9.54 4.44
C VAL A 152 9.55 8.51 3.40
N SER A 153 9.22 7.27 3.82
CA SER A 153 8.78 6.20 2.92
C SER A 153 7.45 6.52 2.25
N LEU A 154 6.46 6.99 3.03
CA LEU A 154 5.17 7.44 2.50
C LEU A 154 5.33 8.67 1.62
N GLY A 155 6.12 9.66 2.07
CA GLY A 155 6.43 10.85 1.27
C GLY A 155 7.06 10.49 -0.06
N ARG A 156 8.01 9.55 -0.08
CA ARG A 156 8.59 9.03 -1.33
C ARG A 156 7.55 8.38 -2.24
N ALA A 157 6.60 7.63 -1.68
CA ALA A 157 5.49 7.07 -2.46
C ALA A 157 4.60 8.18 -3.05
N MET A 158 4.31 9.24 -2.28
CA MET A 158 3.55 10.43 -2.73
C MET A 158 4.24 11.14 -3.90
N MET A 159 5.57 11.17 -3.95
CA MET A 159 6.34 11.81 -5.03
C MET A 159 6.02 11.23 -6.41
N SER A 160 5.54 9.99 -6.52
CA SER A 160 5.09 9.41 -7.80
C SER A 160 3.80 10.07 -8.31
N GLY A 161 3.00 10.68 -7.42
CA GLY A 161 1.67 11.23 -7.69
C GLY A 161 0.62 10.15 -7.86
N ALA A 162 0.84 9.02 -7.18
CA ALA A 162 -0.16 7.96 -7.10
C ALA A 162 -1.38 8.43 -6.31
N ASP A 163 -2.52 7.88 -6.67
CA ASP A 163 -3.79 8.04 -5.98
C ASP A 163 -4.26 6.74 -5.28
N THR A 164 -3.53 5.64 -5.48
CA THR A 164 -3.73 4.38 -4.76
C THR A 164 -2.39 3.88 -4.19
N TYR A 165 -2.39 3.52 -2.91
CA TYR A 165 -1.21 3.07 -2.18
C TYR A 165 -1.38 1.63 -1.70
N LEU A 166 -0.41 0.77 -2.02
CA LEU A 166 -0.33 -0.61 -1.53
C LEU A 166 0.71 -0.64 -0.41
N LEU A 167 0.28 -0.88 0.82
CA LEU A 167 1.12 -0.87 2.02
C LEU A 167 1.26 -2.30 2.56
N ASP A 168 2.49 -2.83 2.55
CA ASP A 168 2.78 -4.18 3.03
C ASP A 168 3.39 -4.11 4.44
N GLU A 169 2.58 -4.38 5.46
CA GLU A 169 2.93 -4.41 6.88
C GLU A 169 3.68 -3.15 7.36
N PRO A 170 3.10 -1.94 7.18
CA PRO A 170 3.77 -0.70 7.54
C PRO A 170 4.08 -0.57 9.04
N SER A 171 3.35 -1.27 9.92
CA SER A 171 3.61 -1.27 11.36
C SER A 171 4.66 -2.30 11.79
N ALA A 172 5.13 -3.18 10.89
CA ALA A 172 6.05 -4.25 11.23
C ALA A 172 7.39 -3.72 11.75
N GLY A 173 7.80 -4.24 12.91
CA GLY A 173 9.07 -3.85 13.55
C GLY A 173 9.04 -2.51 14.27
N LEU A 174 7.94 -1.79 14.28
CA LEU A 174 7.78 -0.58 15.08
C LEU A 174 7.58 -0.92 16.57
N ALA A 175 8.07 -0.03 17.43
CA ALA A 175 7.73 -0.12 18.85
C ALA A 175 6.21 0.09 19.03
N PRO A 176 5.56 -0.58 20.01
CA PRO A 176 4.10 -0.50 20.18
C PRO A 176 3.53 0.92 20.24
N GLN A 177 4.30 1.86 20.80
CA GLN A 177 3.90 3.27 20.91
C GLN A 177 3.88 4.00 19.55
N LEU A 178 4.55 3.46 18.52
CA LEU A 178 4.64 4.06 17.19
C LEU A 178 3.66 3.44 16.18
N VAL A 179 2.95 2.39 16.59
CA VAL A 179 1.97 1.71 15.69
C VAL A 179 0.80 2.63 15.40
N ASP A 180 0.28 3.31 16.41
CA ASP A 180 -0.82 4.27 16.25
C ASP A 180 -0.39 5.44 15.36
N ASP A 181 0.80 6.01 15.61
CA ASP A 181 1.37 7.07 14.78
C ASP A 181 1.49 6.62 13.30
N ALA A 182 1.87 5.34 13.06
CA ALA A 182 1.97 4.79 11.72
C ALA A 182 0.61 4.74 11.00
N PHE A 183 -0.46 4.37 11.69
CA PHE A 183 -1.81 4.37 11.12
C PHE A 183 -2.39 5.77 10.94
N ASP A 184 -2.04 6.73 11.80
CA ASP A 184 -2.38 8.14 11.60
C ASP A 184 -1.74 8.69 10.31
N LEU A 185 -0.50 8.26 9.98
CA LEU A 185 0.14 8.60 8.71
C LEU A 185 -0.61 7.99 7.51
N VAL A 186 -1.12 6.76 7.63
CA VAL A 186 -1.95 6.13 6.58
C VAL A 186 -3.24 6.93 6.38
N THR A 187 -3.90 7.33 7.47
CA THR A 187 -5.11 8.15 7.43
C THR A 187 -4.85 9.50 6.72
N THR A 188 -3.66 10.09 6.90
CA THR A 188 -3.27 11.32 6.20
C THR A 188 -3.32 11.17 4.66
N LEU A 189 -3.01 9.98 4.11
CA LEU A 189 -3.15 9.74 2.67
C LEU A 189 -4.63 9.71 2.25
N VAL A 190 -5.46 9.05 3.05
CA VAL A 190 -6.92 8.95 2.78
C VAL A 190 -7.58 10.33 2.86
N ASP A 191 -7.23 11.15 3.85
CA ASP A 191 -7.74 12.51 4.00
C ASP A 191 -7.38 13.41 2.80
N ARG A 192 -6.33 13.05 2.06
CA ARG A 192 -5.93 13.70 0.80
C ARG A 192 -6.60 13.11 -0.44
N GLY A 193 -7.55 12.19 -0.25
CA GLY A 193 -8.34 11.57 -1.30
C GLY A 193 -7.74 10.31 -1.92
N ALA A 194 -6.67 9.76 -1.35
CA ALA A 194 -6.09 8.52 -1.82
C ALA A 194 -6.92 7.30 -1.39
N ARG A 195 -6.79 6.20 -2.13
CA ARG A 195 -7.21 4.87 -1.70
C ARG A 195 -6.01 4.10 -1.17
N VAL A 196 -6.23 3.31 -0.13
CA VAL A 196 -5.17 2.50 0.49
C VAL A 196 -5.58 1.04 0.51
N VAL A 197 -4.69 0.17 0.02
CA VAL A 197 -4.74 -1.28 0.25
C VAL A 197 -3.70 -1.58 1.33
N LEU A 198 -4.15 -1.99 2.49
CA LEU A 198 -3.33 -2.20 3.68
C LEU A 198 -3.23 -3.70 3.98
N VAL A 199 -2.04 -4.27 3.86
CA VAL A 199 -1.75 -5.60 4.39
C VAL A 199 -1.18 -5.44 5.79
N GLU A 200 -1.75 -6.11 6.78
CA GLU A 200 -1.30 -6.03 8.18
C GLU A 200 -1.47 -7.34 8.95
N GLN A 201 -0.62 -7.52 9.95
CA GLN A 201 -0.71 -8.58 10.94
C GLN A 201 -1.32 -8.06 12.26
N ASN A 202 -1.15 -6.79 12.56
CA ASN A 202 -1.75 -6.15 13.75
C ASN A 202 -3.20 -5.76 13.45
N VAL A 203 -4.07 -6.79 13.42
CA VAL A 203 -5.48 -6.64 13.03
C VAL A 203 -6.21 -5.64 13.90
N SER A 204 -6.08 -5.76 15.24
CA SER A 204 -6.80 -4.90 16.19
C SER A 204 -6.47 -3.41 16.01
N ALA A 205 -5.23 -3.10 15.67
CA ALA A 205 -4.82 -1.72 15.42
C ALA A 205 -5.28 -1.23 14.03
N ALA A 206 -5.14 -2.06 13.00
CA ALA A 206 -5.51 -1.71 11.64
C ALA A 206 -7.04 -1.56 11.45
N LEU A 207 -7.85 -2.38 12.14
CA LEU A 207 -9.32 -2.29 12.06
C LEU A 207 -9.87 -0.90 12.40
N ARG A 208 -9.14 -0.11 13.21
CA ARG A 208 -9.58 1.25 13.59
C ARG A 208 -9.63 2.25 12.44
N ILE A 209 -8.83 1.98 11.39
CA ILE A 209 -8.74 2.83 10.20
C ILE A 209 -9.27 2.15 8.95
N THR A 210 -9.81 0.94 9.07
CA THR A 210 -10.24 0.10 7.94
C THR A 210 -11.70 0.37 7.61
N ASP A 211 -11.99 0.63 6.34
CA ASP A 211 -13.35 0.79 5.80
C ASP A 211 -13.88 -0.52 5.21
N TYR A 212 -12.99 -1.37 4.66
CA TYR A 212 -13.37 -2.65 4.07
C TYR A 212 -12.31 -3.72 4.34
N VAL A 213 -12.72 -4.94 4.62
CA VAL A 213 -11.86 -6.06 5.03
C VAL A 213 -11.89 -7.17 3.99
N TYR A 214 -10.72 -7.75 3.72
CA TYR A 214 -10.55 -9.07 3.14
C TYR A 214 -9.78 -9.95 4.12
N ILE A 215 -10.20 -11.21 4.31
CA ILE A 215 -9.43 -12.23 5.03
C ILE A 215 -8.92 -13.24 4.03
N PHE A 216 -7.58 -13.35 3.94
CA PHE A 216 -6.91 -14.35 3.12
C PHE A 216 -6.44 -15.50 3.99
N ALA A 217 -6.74 -16.74 3.55
CA ALA A 217 -6.16 -17.94 4.12
C ALA A 217 -5.95 -18.99 3.02
N GLU A 218 -4.83 -19.70 3.09
CA GLU A 218 -4.48 -20.78 2.15
C GLU A 218 -4.58 -20.35 0.66
N GLY A 219 -4.24 -19.11 0.37
CA GLY A 219 -4.27 -18.57 -1.00
C GLY A 219 -5.65 -18.21 -1.54
N GLU A 220 -6.69 -18.20 -0.70
CA GLU A 220 -8.06 -17.88 -1.06
C GLU A 220 -8.62 -16.72 -0.22
N VAL A 221 -9.70 -16.08 -0.69
CA VAL A 221 -10.50 -15.13 0.09
C VAL A 221 -11.53 -15.91 0.91
N GLN A 222 -11.39 -15.88 2.23
CA GLN A 222 -12.33 -16.55 3.14
C GLN A 222 -13.49 -15.64 3.54
N PHE A 223 -13.25 -14.33 3.57
CA PHE A 223 -14.25 -13.32 3.92
C PHE A 223 -13.92 -12.00 3.22
N HIS A 224 -14.94 -11.24 2.90
CA HIS A 224 -14.83 -9.82 2.58
C HIS A 224 -16.11 -9.09 2.96
N GLY A 225 -15.98 -7.88 3.52
CA GLY A 225 -17.12 -7.09 4.00
C GLY A 225 -16.67 -5.85 4.77
N GLU A 226 -17.62 -5.15 5.38
CA GLU A 226 -17.31 -4.08 6.31
C GLU A 226 -16.78 -4.63 7.64
N PRO A 227 -15.98 -3.87 8.42
CA PRO A 227 -15.51 -4.31 9.75
C PRO A 227 -16.64 -4.74 10.69
N THR A 228 -17.83 -4.16 10.56
CA THR A 228 -19.02 -4.51 11.33
C THR A 228 -19.54 -5.91 11.01
N ASP A 229 -19.45 -6.31 9.75
CA ASP A 229 -19.87 -7.66 9.32
C ASP A 229 -18.91 -8.72 9.89
N LEU A 230 -17.63 -8.40 9.97
CA LEU A 230 -16.61 -9.28 10.54
C LEU A 230 -16.82 -9.49 12.05
N ALA A 231 -17.31 -8.50 12.79
CA ALA A 231 -17.52 -8.60 14.23
C ALA A 231 -18.56 -9.67 14.63
N ASP A 232 -19.44 -10.06 13.70
CA ASP A 232 -20.45 -11.09 13.90
C ASP A 232 -19.92 -12.52 13.57
N GLU A 233 -18.68 -12.61 13.07
CA GLU A 233 -18.05 -13.85 12.59
C GLU A 233 -16.98 -14.37 13.58
N ASP A 234 -17.38 -14.71 14.81
CA ASP A 234 -16.50 -15.18 15.89
C ASP A 234 -15.52 -16.30 15.45
N GLU A 235 -15.96 -17.21 14.58
CA GLU A 235 -15.13 -18.31 14.09
C GLU A 235 -13.98 -17.80 13.20
N LEU A 236 -14.25 -16.84 12.30
CA LEU A 236 -13.24 -16.22 11.45
C LEU A 236 -12.25 -15.40 12.27
N MET A 237 -12.75 -14.64 13.26
CA MET A 237 -11.92 -13.85 14.16
C MET A 237 -10.93 -14.73 14.93
N ASN A 238 -11.40 -15.84 15.50
CA ASN A 238 -10.56 -16.77 16.25
C ASN A 238 -9.62 -17.57 15.34
N LEU A 239 -10.11 -18.08 14.21
CA LEU A 239 -9.37 -19.03 13.37
C LEU A 239 -8.26 -18.34 12.55
N TYR A 240 -8.56 -17.18 11.99
CA TYR A 240 -7.66 -16.51 11.03
C TYR A 240 -6.97 -15.28 11.59
N LEU A 241 -7.53 -14.62 12.59
CA LEU A 241 -7.01 -13.37 13.12
C LEU A 241 -6.43 -13.49 14.53
N GLY A 242 -6.77 -14.55 15.28
CA GLY A 242 -6.29 -14.80 16.63
C GLY A 242 -6.81 -13.79 17.65
N LEU A 243 -8.01 -13.24 17.44
CA LEU A 243 -8.70 -12.26 18.28
C LEU A 243 -9.79 -12.89 19.12
#